data_132f50317326cd2901fa8df8aa30f889
#
_entry.id   132f50317326cd2901fa8df8aa30f889
#
_cell.length_a   1.000
_cell.length_b   1.000
_cell.length_c   1.000
_cell.angle_alpha   90.00
_cell.angle_beta   90.00
_cell.angle_gamma   90.00
#
_symmetry.space_group_name_H-M   'P 1'
#
loop_
_entity.id
_entity.type
_entity.pdbx_description
1 polymer ?
#
loop_
_entity_poly.entity_id
_entity_poly.type
_entity_poly.pdbx_seq_one_letter_code
_entity_poly.pdbx_strand_id
1 'polypeptide(L)'
;KAIEILRQYRDINTAVAFLSLDYNVSAREVLETLPPSAKRDYMMAIVYAREGMEQKSIQAYIHSVEKDPAMKFRANLDPEMSQLIKKYDVRLEDETIIY
;
A
#
# COMPACT_ATOMS: atom_id res chain seq x y z
N LYS A 1 5.84 21.17 15.32
CA LYS A 1 6.27 19.80 15.39
C LYS A 1 5.97 19.05 14.12
N ALA A 2 6.66 17.92 13.92
CA ALA A 2 6.59 17.21 12.65
C ALA A 2 5.17 16.81 12.28
N ILE A 3 4.39 16.31 13.22
CA ILE A 3 3.03 15.86 12.93
C ILE A 3 2.13 17.01 12.49
N GLU A 4 2.23 18.15 13.16
CA GLU A 4 1.41 19.29 12.78
C GLU A 4 1.78 19.79 11.40
N ILE A 5 3.06 19.81 11.08
CA ILE A 5 3.51 20.19 9.75
C ILE A 5 3.00 19.23 8.71
N LEU A 6 3.09 17.93 8.98
CA LEU A 6 2.63 16.93 8.03
C LEU A 6 1.13 17.00 7.76
N ARG A 7 0.34 17.40 8.76
CA ARG A 7 -1.11 17.51 8.57
C ARG A 7 -1.52 18.61 7.62
N GLN A 8 -0.63 19.57 7.35
CA GLN A 8 -0.91 20.64 6.41
C GLN A 8 -0.82 20.18 4.96
N TYR A 9 -0.17 19.07 4.71
CA TYR A 9 0.04 18.57 3.35
C TYR A 9 -0.72 17.26 3.15
N ARG A 10 -1.45 17.18 2.04
CA ARG A 10 -2.23 15.98 1.74
C ARG A 10 -1.79 15.42 0.41
N ASP A 11 -0.62 14.80 0.41
CA ASP A 11 -0.10 14.15 -0.78
C ASP A 11 0.48 12.79 -0.40
N ILE A 12 0.93 12.05 -1.41
CA ILE A 12 1.42 10.70 -1.18
C ILE A 12 2.68 10.69 -0.31
N ASN A 13 3.51 11.72 -0.42
CA ASN A 13 4.72 11.79 0.39
C ASN A 13 4.38 12.00 1.87
N THR A 14 3.34 12.76 2.14
CA THR A 14 2.85 12.94 3.51
C THR A 14 2.36 11.63 4.08
N ALA A 15 1.63 10.84 3.29
CA ALA A 15 1.17 9.52 3.73
C ALA A 15 2.35 8.61 4.03
N VAL A 16 3.37 8.62 3.17
CA VAL A 16 4.57 7.81 3.41
C VAL A 16 5.25 8.22 4.70
N ALA A 17 5.33 9.53 4.97
CA ALA A 17 5.93 10.02 6.21
C ALA A 17 5.15 9.54 7.42
N PHE A 18 3.82 9.59 7.38
CA PHE A 18 3.01 9.07 8.48
C PHE A 18 3.24 7.57 8.68
N LEU A 19 3.33 6.80 7.60
CA LEU A 19 3.59 5.37 7.71
C LEU A 19 4.96 5.10 8.33
N SER A 20 5.95 5.90 7.99
CA SER A 20 7.29 5.78 8.57
C SER A 20 7.30 6.03 10.07
N LEU A 21 6.36 6.87 10.54
CA LEU A 21 6.23 7.18 11.96
C LEU A 21 5.22 6.24 12.65
N ASP A 22 4.70 5.27 11.93
CA ASP A 22 3.69 4.33 12.42
C ASP A 22 2.38 5.01 12.81
N TYR A 23 2.06 6.13 12.16
CA TYR A 23 0.78 6.80 12.33
C TYR A 23 -0.18 6.35 11.24
N ASN A 24 -0.69 5.14 11.38
CA ASN A 24 -1.43 4.46 10.31
C ASN A 24 -2.78 5.14 10.03
N VAL A 25 -3.46 5.61 11.06
CA VAL A 25 -4.76 6.29 10.87
C VAL A 25 -4.57 7.59 10.11
N SER A 26 -3.56 8.37 10.49
CA SER A 26 -3.27 9.62 9.79
C SER A 26 -2.88 9.38 8.33
N ALA A 27 -2.11 8.33 8.07
CA ALA A 27 -1.75 7.97 6.72
C ALA A 27 -2.99 7.62 5.91
N ARG A 28 -3.90 6.84 6.48
CA ARG A 28 -5.13 6.46 5.79
C ARG A 28 -5.99 7.67 5.48
N GLU A 29 -6.11 8.60 6.41
CA GLU A 29 -6.89 9.81 6.19
C GLU A 29 -6.37 10.62 5.00
N VAL A 30 -5.05 10.73 4.89
CA VAL A 30 -4.45 11.42 3.75
C VAL A 30 -4.71 10.65 2.46
N LEU A 31 -4.47 9.32 2.48
CA LEU A 31 -4.62 8.51 1.28
C LEU A 31 -6.06 8.54 0.75
N GLU A 32 -7.04 8.59 1.65
CA GLU A 32 -8.43 8.61 1.24
C GLU A 32 -8.83 9.88 0.52
N THR A 33 -8.06 10.96 0.69
CA THR A 33 -8.34 12.21 -0.01
C THR A 33 -7.65 12.31 -1.36
N LEU A 34 -6.76 11.37 -1.68
CA LEU A 34 -5.99 11.43 -2.91
C LEU A 34 -6.70 10.70 -4.05
N PRO A 35 -6.46 11.12 -5.30
CA PRO A 35 -7.02 10.39 -6.43
C PRO A 35 -6.42 8.98 -6.50
N PRO A 36 -7.17 8.04 -7.08
CA PRO A 36 -6.68 6.67 -7.21
C PRO A 36 -5.39 6.60 -8.04
N SER A 37 -4.45 5.80 -7.58
CA SER A 37 -3.20 5.54 -8.30
C SER A 37 -2.63 4.23 -7.78
N ALA A 38 -1.71 3.66 -8.54
CA ALA A 38 -1.06 2.43 -8.11
C ALA A 38 -0.33 2.62 -6.77
N LYS A 39 0.38 3.72 -6.63
CA LYS A 39 1.13 3.99 -5.40
C LYS A 39 0.19 4.19 -4.22
N ARG A 40 -0.91 4.92 -4.43
CA ARG A 40 -1.92 5.10 -3.38
C ARG A 40 -2.50 3.76 -2.95
N ASP A 41 -2.88 2.91 -3.89
CA ASP A 41 -3.45 1.62 -3.57
C ASP A 41 -2.45 0.75 -2.81
N TYR A 42 -1.19 0.80 -3.21
CA TYR A 42 -0.15 0.05 -2.51
C TYR A 42 0.02 0.55 -1.07
N MET A 43 0.01 1.86 -0.87
CA MET A 43 0.12 2.42 0.48
C MET A 43 -1.10 2.04 1.32
N MET A 44 -2.30 2.03 0.73
CA MET A 44 -3.50 1.56 1.43
C MET A 44 -3.36 0.09 1.82
N ALA A 45 -2.75 -0.72 0.97
CA ALA A 45 -2.51 -2.13 1.29
C ALA A 45 -1.68 -2.26 2.57
N ILE A 46 -0.64 -1.44 2.71
CA ILE A 46 0.18 -1.44 3.91
C ILE A 46 -0.63 -1.04 5.14
N VAL A 47 -1.44 0.01 5.01
CA VAL A 47 -2.28 0.48 6.11
C VAL A 47 -3.23 -0.63 6.56
N TYR A 48 -3.91 -1.26 5.62
CA TYR A 48 -4.84 -2.33 5.95
C TYR A 48 -4.13 -3.50 6.63
N ALA A 49 -2.93 -3.86 6.14
CA ALA A 49 -2.16 -4.94 6.75
C ALA A 49 -1.83 -4.62 8.21
N ARG A 50 -1.43 -3.40 8.48
CA ARG A 50 -1.09 -2.98 9.85
C ARG A 50 -2.30 -2.92 10.76
N GLU A 51 -3.48 -2.68 10.19
CA GLU A 51 -4.73 -2.63 10.95
C GLU A 51 -5.38 -4.00 11.08
N GLY A 52 -4.74 -5.05 10.58
CA GLY A 52 -5.27 -6.41 10.68
C GLY A 52 -6.33 -6.75 9.65
N MET A 53 -6.55 -5.88 8.67
CA MET A 53 -7.54 -6.11 7.62
C MET A 53 -6.86 -6.74 6.40
N GLU A 54 -6.47 -8.00 6.55
CA GLU A 54 -5.60 -8.65 5.57
C GLU A 54 -6.23 -8.81 4.20
N GLN A 55 -7.53 -9.13 4.16
CA GLN A 55 -8.18 -9.29 2.86
C GLN A 55 -8.30 -7.98 2.10
N LYS A 56 -8.61 -6.89 2.80
CA LYS A 56 -8.62 -5.58 2.17
C LYS A 56 -7.22 -5.18 1.70
N SER A 57 -6.21 -5.56 2.47
CA SER A 57 -4.83 -5.32 2.07
C SER A 57 -4.51 -6.01 0.75
N ILE A 58 -4.87 -7.29 0.64
CA ILE A 58 -4.62 -8.05 -0.58
C ILE A 58 -5.36 -7.44 -1.76
N GLN A 59 -6.61 -7.02 -1.57
CA GLN A 59 -7.37 -6.40 -2.65
C GLN A 59 -6.74 -5.09 -3.12
N ALA A 60 -6.30 -4.26 -2.18
CA ALA A 60 -5.63 -3.02 -2.53
C ALA A 60 -4.33 -3.29 -3.28
N TYR A 61 -3.59 -4.30 -2.85
CA TYR A 61 -2.37 -4.70 -3.54
C TYR A 61 -2.66 -5.13 -4.98
N ILE A 62 -3.67 -5.96 -5.17
CA ILE A 62 -4.04 -6.43 -6.52
C ILE A 62 -4.39 -5.23 -7.41
N HIS A 63 -5.18 -4.30 -6.89
CA HIS A 63 -5.55 -3.10 -7.65
C HIS A 63 -4.31 -2.28 -8.02
N SER A 64 -3.34 -2.19 -7.11
CA SER A 64 -2.12 -1.44 -7.40
C SER A 64 -1.33 -2.07 -8.53
N VAL A 65 -1.24 -3.40 -8.57
CA VAL A 65 -0.53 -4.10 -9.63
C VAL A 65 -1.28 -4.00 -10.96
N GLU A 66 -2.60 -4.00 -10.92
CA GLU A 66 -3.39 -3.83 -12.14
C GLU A 66 -3.12 -2.47 -12.79
N LYS A 67 -2.90 -1.45 -11.96
CA LYS A 67 -2.59 -0.12 -12.47
C LYS A 67 -1.13 0.03 -12.86
N ASP A 68 -0.24 -0.64 -12.16
CA ASP A 68 1.19 -0.57 -12.42
C ASP A 68 1.85 -1.89 -12.02
N PRO A 69 2.17 -2.76 -13.00
CA PRO A 69 2.77 -4.06 -12.69
C PRO A 69 4.09 -3.98 -11.91
N ALA A 70 4.78 -2.85 -11.95
CA ALA A 70 6.02 -2.70 -11.18
C ALA A 70 5.79 -2.81 -9.67
N MET A 71 4.56 -2.64 -9.21
CA MET A 71 4.25 -2.78 -7.78
C MET A 71 4.51 -4.20 -7.27
N LYS A 72 4.52 -5.20 -8.14
CA LYS A 72 4.89 -6.57 -7.73
C LYS A 72 6.30 -6.64 -7.21
N PHE A 73 7.22 -5.96 -7.88
CA PHE A 73 8.62 -5.96 -7.44
C PHE A 73 8.75 -5.24 -6.11
N ARG A 74 8.04 -4.15 -5.95
CA ARG A 74 8.06 -3.41 -4.70
C ARG A 74 7.56 -4.27 -3.55
N ALA A 75 6.47 -5.00 -3.77
CA ALA A 75 5.89 -5.86 -2.74
C ALA A 75 6.82 -7.02 -2.37
N ASN A 76 7.56 -7.54 -3.33
CA ASN A 76 8.51 -8.62 -3.05
C ASN A 76 9.64 -8.16 -2.13
N LEU A 77 9.96 -6.89 -2.15
CA LEU A 77 11.01 -6.32 -1.30
C LEU A 77 10.47 -5.83 0.04
N ASP A 78 9.16 -5.83 0.21
CA ASP A 78 8.51 -5.30 1.40
C ASP A 78 8.09 -6.47 2.31
N PRO A 79 8.69 -6.64 3.48
CA PRO A 79 8.36 -7.79 4.33
C PRO A 79 6.89 -7.86 4.72
N GLU A 80 6.23 -6.72 4.93
CA GLU A 80 4.83 -6.71 5.30
C GLU A 80 3.96 -7.31 4.21
N MET A 81 4.17 -6.87 2.97
CA MET A 81 3.36 -7.35 1.87
C MET A 81 3.77 -8.75 1.41
N SER A 82 5.07 -9.04 1.41
CA SER A 82 5.52 -10.35 0.94
C SER A 82 4.98 -11.47 1.83
N GLN A 83 4.87 -11.24 3.14
CA GLN A 83 4.30 -12.24 4.04
C GLN A 83 2.82 -12.51 3.73
N LEU A 84 2.05 -11.46 3.47
CA LEU A 84 0.64 -11.62 3.12
C LEU A 84 0.46 -12.31 1.78
N ILE A 85 1.29 -11.94 0.81
CA ILE A 85 1.22 -12.57 -0.51
C ILE A 85 1.47 -14.06 -0.41
N LYS A 86 2.44 -14.47 0.39
CA LYS A 86 2.70 -15.88 0.60
C LYS A 86 1.60 -16.57 1.39
N LYS A 87 1.10 -15.90 2.42
CA LYS A 87 0.08 -16.48 3.29
C LYS A 87 -1.20 -16.81 2.51
N TYR A 88 -1.60 -15.95 1.60
CA TYR A 88 -2.82 -16.11 0.83
C TYR A 88 -2.57 -16.65 -0.58
N ASP A 89 -1.31 -17.00 -0.87
CA ASP A 89 -0.93 -17.57 -2.17
C ASP A 89 -1.45 -16.71 -3.32
N VAL A 90 -1.20 -15.41 -3.23
CA VAL A 90 -1.69 -14.47 -4.24
C VAL A 90 -0.90 -14.65 -5.52
N ARG A 91 -1.60 -14.98 -6.59
CA ARG A 91 -1.00 -15.17 -7.91
C ARG A 91 -1.68 -14.24 -8.89
N LEU A 92 -0.87 -13.54 -9.66
CA LEU A 92 -1.38 -12.59 -10.63
C LEU A 92 -1.15 -13.16 -12.02
N GLU A 93 -2.11 -12.92 -12.91
CA GLU A 93 -2.11 -13.55 -14.22
C GLU A 93 -0.87 -13.33 -15.03
N ASP A 94 -0.30 -12.14 -14.96
CA ASP A 94 0.87 -11.84 -15.77
C ASP A 94 2.07 -12.68 -15.38
N GLU A 95 2.05 -13.33 -14.22
CA GLU A 95 3.10 -14.24 -13.86
C GLU A 95 3.06 -15.53 -14.63
N THR A 96 1.92 -15.85 -15.17
CA THR A 96 1.79 -17.09 -15.92
C THR A 96 2.13 -16.93 -17.38
N ILE A 97 2.35 -15.71 -17.82
CA ILE A 97 2.58 -15.45 -19.22
C ILE A 97 4.00 -15.56 -19.59
N ILE A 98 4.81 -15.75 -18.66
CA ILE A 98 6.15 -15.63 -18.87
C ILE A 98 6.76 -16.78 -19.48
N TYR A 99 6.17 -17.59 -19.86
CA TYR A 99 6.79 -18.63 -20.43
C TYR A 99 6.23 -18.98 -21.69
#